data_0052c2c8fbf12d4ee62c9bd7b3034003
#
_entry.id   0052c2c8fbf12d4ee62c9bd7b3034003
#
_cell.length_a   1.000
_cell.length_b   1.000
_cell.length_c   1.000
_cell.angle_alpha   90.00
_cell.angle_beta   90.00
_cell.angle_gamma   90.00
#
_symmetry.space_group_name_H-M   'P 1'
#
loop_
_entity.id
_entity.type
_entity.pdbx_description
1 polymer ?
#
loop_
_entity_poly.entity_id
_entity_poly.type
_entity_poly.pdbx_seq_one_letter_code
_entity_poly.pdbx_strand_id
1 'polypeptide(L)'
;MASIRSGLFLLAALVAMGTSPVVAQTPSPAGAKVYFINLKDGAEVTSPFLVQFGLSGMGVAPAGVEKPNTGHHHLLIDTKLTDEQMKEPIPADDTHKHFGGGQTEAMVTLPPGTHTLQLMLADWSHIPHSPPVMSEPITITVK
;
A
#
# COMPACT_ATOMS: atom_id res chain seq x y z
N MET A 1 50.56 0.52 58.44
CA MET A 1 49.12 0.41 58.29
C MET A 1 48.72 1.16 57.00
N ALA A 2 48.55 0.45 55.90
CA ALA A 2 48.21 1.03 54.62
C ALA A 2 46.71 0.81 54.35
N SER A 3 45.98 1.91 54.20
CA SER A 3 44.55 1.88 53.91
C SER A 3 44.33 1.88 52.41
N ILE A 4 43.78 0.79 51.87
CA ILE A 4 43.41 0.63 50.45
C ILE A 4 42.00 1.23 50.30
N ARG A 5 41.89 2.34 49.59
CA ARG A 5 40.59 2.90 49.16
C ARG A 5 40.20 2.26 47.82
N SER A 6 39.21 1.36 47.86
CA SER A 6 38.58 0.81 46.65
C SER A 6 37.69 1.87 46.01
N GLY A 7 38.11 2.37 44.85
CA GLY A 7 37.25 3.25 44.00
C GLY A 7 36.34 2.38 43.15
N LEU A 8 35.04 2.53 43.38
CA LEU A 8 33.98 1.92 42.58
C LEU A 8 33.76 2.76 41.29
N PHE A 9 34.28 2.28 40.15
CA PHE A 9 33.98 2.90 38.85
C PHE A 9 32.60 2.44 38.37
N LEU A 10 31.63 3.36 38.43
CA LEU A 10 30.33 3.15 37.85
C LEU A 10 30.45 3.36 36.31
N LEU A 11 30.42 2.28 35.56
CA LEU A 11 30.41 2.34 34.10
C LEU A 11 28.97 2.64 33.66
N ALA A 12 28.66 3.89 33.31
CA ALA A 12 27.39 4.25 32.74
C ALA A 12 27.33 3.78 31.27
N ALA A 13 26.59 2.72 30.99
CA ALA A 13 26.32 2.28 29.64
C ALA A 13 25.32 3.26 28.98
N LEU A 14 25.84 4.06 28.04
CA LEU A 14 25.00 4.94 27.19
C LEU A 14 24.29 4.07 26.15
N VAL A 15 23.00 3.76 26.38
CA VAL A 15 22.16 3.11 25.38
C VAL A 15 21.82 4.15 24.33
N ALA A 16 22.50 4.11 23.18
CA ALA A 16 22.13 4.89 22.01
C ALA A 16 20.82 4.32 21.45
N MET A 17 19.71 5.00 21.73
CA MET A 17 18.44 4.74 21.03
C MET A 17 18.62 5.20 19.58
N GLY A 18 18.90 4.23 18.70
CA GLY A 18 18.92 4.45 17.27
C GLY A 18 17.50 4.80 16.78
N THR A 19 17.26 6.04 16.45
CA THR A 19 16.06 6.42 15.71
C THR A 19 16.23 5.94 14.28
N SER A 20 15.48 4.90 13.89
CA SER A 20 15.38 4.53 12.48
C SER A 20 14.84 5.73 11.69
N PRO A 21 15.40 6.07 10.54
CA PRO A 21 14.86 7.14 9.72
C PRO A 21 13.44 6.75 9.28
N VAL A 22 12.45 7.54 9.65
CA VAL A 22 11.11 7.44 9.09
C VAL A 22 11.24 7.88 7.62
N VAL A 23 11.09 6.94 6.71
CA VAL A 23 11.04 7.26 5.27
C VAL A 23 9.76 8.06 5.06
N ALA A 24 9.90 9.31 4.61
CA ALA A 24 8.73 10.12 4.27
C ALA A 24 7.98 9.48 3.10
N GLN A 25 6.65 9.37 3.21
CA GLN A 25 5.82 8.88 2.11
C GLN A 25 5.94 9.80 0.89
N THR A 26 5.89 9.22 -0.29
CA THR A 26 5.89 9.98 -1.55
C THR A 26 4.60 10.83 -1.64
N PRO A 27 4.71 12.14 -1.90
CA PRO A 27 3.52 12.99 -2.01
C PRO A 27 2.69 12.65 -3.25
N SER A 28 1.38 12.80 -3.14
CA SER A 28 0.47 12.78 -4.29
C SER A 28 -0.02 14.18 -4.63
N PRO A 29 -0.23 14.50 -5.92
CA PRO A 29 -0.78 15.78 -6.33
C PRO A 29 -2.24 15.91 -5.90
N ALA A 30 -2.67 17.15 -5.63
CA ALA A 30 -4.06 17.43 -5.30
C ALA A 30 -4.99 17.00 -6.45
N GLY A 31 -6.09 16.33 -6.11
CA GLY A 31 -7.05 15.84 -7.09
C GLY A 31 -6.68 14.53 -7.80
N ALA A 32 -5.55 13.90 -7.46
CA ALA A 32 -5.22 12.56 -7.95
C ALA A 32 -6.31 11.56 -7.53
N LYS A 33 -6.74 10.71 -8.48
CA LYS A 33 -7.82 9.73 -8.27
C LYS A 33 -7.49 8.42 -8.96
N VAL A 34 -7.72 7.32 -8.23
CA VAL A 34 -7.81 5.98 -8.78
C VAL A 34 -9.27 5.52 -8.69
N TYR A 35 -9.76 4.80 -9.71
CA TYR A 35 -11.16 4.41 -9.78
C TYR A 35 -11.35 3.16 -10.63
N PHE A 36 -12.43 2.42 -10.40
CA PHE A 36 -12.84 1.31 -11.28
C PHE A 36 -13.48 1.86 -12.56
N ILE A 37 -13.03 1.36 -13.73
CA ILE A 37 -13.58 1.77 -15.03
C ILE A 37 -14.84 0.98 -15.35
N ASN A 38 -14.80 -0.34 -15.22
CA ASN A 38 -15.85 -1.25 -15.69
C ASN A 38 -16.70 -1.89 -14.57
N LEU A 39 -16.35 -1.65 -13.31
CA LEU A 39 -17.11 -2.14 -12.16
C LEU A 39 -17.68 -0.98 -11.33
N LYS A 40 -18.81 -1.22 -10.70
CA LYS A 40 -19.45 -0.29 -9.76
C LYS A 40 -19.95 -1.05 -8.54
N ASP A 41 -20.26 -0.32 -7.50
CA ASP A 41 -20.87 -0.89 -6.29
C ASP A 41 -22.18 -1.63 -6.64
N GLY A 42 -22.34 -2.83 -6.08
CA GLY A 42 -23.46 -3.71 -6.35
C GLY A 42 -23.36 -4.52 -7.67
N ALA A 43 -22.22 -4.49 -8.37
CA ALA A 43 -22.06 -5.26 -9.61
C ALA A 43 -22.13 -6.77 -9.35
N GLU A 44 -22.75 -7.50 -10.29
CA GLU A 44 -22.74 -8.96 -10.36
C GLU A 44 -21.80 -9.42 -11.47
N VAL A 45 -20.91 -10.35 -11.17
CA VAL A 45 -19.90 -10.86 -12.10
C VAL A 45 -19.83 -12.39 -12.07
N THR A 46 -19.30 -12.96 -13.15
CA THR A 46 -18.94 -14.40 -13.21
C THR A 46 -17.44 -14.52 -13.21
N SER A 47 -16.89 -15.33 -12.32
CA SER A 47 -15.44 -15.57 -12.21
C SER A 47 -14.92 -16.51 -13.32
N PRO A 48 -13.76 -16.22 -13.95
CA PRO A 48 -12.94 -15.04 -13.77
C PRO A 48 -13.55 -13.78 -14.43
N PHE A 49 -13.29 -12.60 -13.90
CA PHE A 49 -13.81 -11.35 -14.43
C PHE A 49 -12.70 -10.30 -14.63
N LEU A 50 -12.89 -9.42 -15.61
CA LEU A 50 -11.98 -8.33 -15.89
C LEU A 50 -12.19 -7.19 -14.88
N VAL A 51 -11.11 -6.64 -14.36
CA VAL A 51 -11.10 -5.40 -13.57
C VAL A 51 -10.19 -4.40 -14.26
N GLN A 52 -10.72 -3.23 -14.61
CA GLN A 52 -9.99 -2.15 -15.26
C GLN A 52 -9.79 -0.99 -14.30
N PHE A 53 -8.54 -0.52 -14.20
CA PHE A 53 -8.10 0.50 -13.25
C PHE A 53 -7.95 1.84 -13.94
N GLY A 54 -8.71 2.83 -13.49
CA GLY A 54 -8.59 4.20 -13.95
C GLY A 54 -7.68 5.01 -13.03
N LEU A 55 -6.92 5.94 -13.60
CA LEU A 55 -6.08 6.88 -12.88
C LEU A 55 -6.16 8.25 -13.53
N SER A 56 -6.35 9.28 -12.74
CA SER A 56 -6.29 10.67 -13.19
C SER A 56 -5.45 11.53 -12.25
N GLY A 57 -4.76 12.53 -12.82
CA GLY A 57 -3.89 13.43 -12.07
C GLY A 57 -2.51 12.88 -11.75
N MET A 58 -2.24 11.62 -12.12
CA MET A 58 -0.94 10.94 -11.99
C MET A 58 -0.71 10.01 -13.18
N GLY A 59 0.52 9.53 -13.34
CA GLY A 59 0.89 8.52 -14.32
C GLY A 59 1.09 7.15 -13.69
N VAL A 60 0.97 6.10 -14.50
CA VAL A 60 1.36 4.74 -14.12
C VAL A 60 2.84 4.54 -14.42
N ALA A 61 3.59 4.00 -13.46
CA ALA A 61 4.96 3.55 -13.63
C ALA A 61 5.14 2.18 -12.98
N PRO A 62 5.97 1.29 -13.53
CA PRO A 62 6.28 0.02 -12.89
C PRO A 62 6.89 0.19 -11.50
N ALA A 63 6.70 -0.80 -10.63
CA ALA A 63 7.40 -0.90 -9.35
C ALA A 63 8.92 -0.78 -9.55
N GLY A 64 9.61 -0.08 -8.64
CA GLY A 64 11.04 0.18 -8.75
C GLY A 64 11.41 1.37 -9.63
N VAL A 65 10.47 1.96 -10.36
CA VAL A 65 10.69 3.17 -11.16
C VAL A 65 10.32 4.40 -10.34
N GLU A 66 11.30 5.07 -9.78
CA GLU A 66 11.12 6.31 -9.03
C GLU A 66 10.94 7.49 -9.98
N LYS A 67 9.71 8.00 -10.08
CA LYS A 67 9.37 9.17 -10.89
C LYS A 67 8.28 9.97 -10.18
N PRO A 68 8.43 11.30 -10.06
CA PRO A 68 7.42 12.16 -9.45
C PRO A 68 6.04 11.98 -10.10
N ASN A 69 4.99 12.02 -9.28
CA ASN A 69 3.58 11.91 -9.69
C ASN A 69 3.26 10.63 -10.47
N THR A 70 3.90 9.53 -10.13
CA THR A 70 3.63 8.21 -10.68
C THR A 70 3.50 7.16 -9.60
N GLY A 71 2.86 6.06 -9.95
CA GLY A 71 2.74 4.90 -9.09
C GLY A 71 2.21 3.70 -9.86
N HIS A 72 2.00 2.59 -9.17
CA HIS A 72 1.41 1.39 -9.74
C HIS A 72 0.21 0.92 -8.91
N HIS A 73 -0.68 0.19 -9.58
CA HIS A 73 -1.94 -0.23 -8.98
C HIS A 73 -1.77 -1.42 -8.03
N HIS A 74 -2.55 -1.39 -6.97
CA HIS A 74 -2.85 -2.51 -6.08
C HIS A 74 -4.37 -2.67 -5.99
N LEU A 75 -4.84 -3.90 -5.78
CA LEU A 75 -6.25 -4.22 -5.54
C LEU A 75 -6.36 -4.93 -4.20
N LEU A 76 -7.10 -4.33 -3.29
CA LEU A 76 -7.46 -4.91 -2.00
C LEU A 76 -8.75 -5.68 -2.16
N ILE A 77 -8.78 -6.94 -1.70
CA ILE A 77 -9.92 -7.86 -1.80
C ILE A 77 -10.30 -8.30 -0.39
N ASP A 78 -11.51 -8.00 0.06
CA ASP A 78 -12.04 -8.36 1.38
C ASP A 78 -11.16 -7.88 2.56
N THR A 79 -10.40 -6.83 2.34
CA THR A 79 -9.50 -6.23 3.33
C THR A 79 -9.38 -4.72 3.13
N LYS A 80 -8.80 -4.06 4.11
CA LYS A 80 -8.41 -2.65 4.05
C LYS A 80 -7.10 -2.46 4.80
N LEU A 81 -6.34 -1.43 4.44
CA LEU A 81 -5.13 -1.06 5.18
C LEU A 81 -5.49 -0.23 6.42
N THR A 82 -4.80 -0.50 7.52
CA THR A 82 -4.82 0.38 8.72
C THR A 82 -3.97 1.63 8.48
N ASP A 83 -4.09 2.63 9.35
CA ASP A 83 -3.28 3.85 9.28
C ASP A 83 -1.78 3.58 9.39
N GLU A 84 -1.37 2.55 10.13
CA GLU A 84 0.01 2.10 10.22
C GLU A 84 0.47 1.43 8.92
N GLN A 85 -0.36 0.53 8.37
CA GLN A 85 -0.07 -0.16 7.10
C GLN A 85 0.00 0.80 5.91
N MET A 86 -0.70 1.93 5.98
CA MET A 86 -0.61 2.98 4.95
C MET A 86 0.77 3.62 4.86
N LYS A 87 1.66 3.40 5.81
CA LYS A 87 3.03 3.93 5.86
C LYS A 87 4.09 2.89 5.51
N GLU A 88 3.67 1.67 5.23
CA GLU A 88 4.52 0.53 4.97
C GLU A 88 4.28 -0.02 3.55
N PRO A 89 5.22 -0.79 2.99
CA PRO A 89 4.99 -1.47 1.72
C PRO A 89 3.77 -2.38 1.79
N ILE A 90 2.87 -2.24 0.83
CA ILE A 90 1.69 -3.11 0.71
C ILE A 90 2.16 -4.54 0.42
N PRO A 91 1.74 -5.55 1.18
CA PRO A 91 2.09 -6.94 0.90
C PRO A 91 1.50 -7.40 -0.45
N ALA A 92 2.04 -8.47 -1.00
CA ALA A 92 1.50 -9.15 -2.18
C ALA A 92 1.04 -10.55 -1.78
N ASP A 93 -0.28 -10.76 -1.69
CA ASP A 93 -0.91 -12.01 -1.29
C ASP A 93 -2.29 -12.16 -1.93
N ASP A 94 -3.12 -13.09 -1.44
CA ASP A 94 -4.44 -13.33 -2.01
C ASP A 94 -5.42 -12.19 -1.82
N THR A 95 -5.27 -11.39 -0.79
CA THR A 95 -6.11 -10.23 -0.47
C THR A 95 -5.51 -8.89 -0.90
N HIS A 96 -4.22 -8.88 -1.26
CA HIS A 96 -3.49 -7.70 -1.71
C HIS A 96 -2.84 -8.00 -3.06
N LYS A 97 -3.56 -7.78 -4.16
CA LYS A 97 -3.03 -8.01 -5.50
C LYS A 97 -2.14 -6.86 -5.94
N HIS A 98 -0.97 -7.19 -6.48
CA HIS A 98 0.09 -6.26 -6.87
C HIS A 98 0.26 -6.26 -8.38
N PHE A 99 0.23 -5.09 -9.01
CA PHE A 99 0.37 -4.90 -10.45
C PHE A 99 1.63 -4.11 -10.79
N GLY A 100 2.77 -4.64 -10.34
CA GLY A 100 4.08 -3.98 -10.40
C GLY A 100 4.69 -3.81 -11.79
N GLY A 101 4.12 -4.43 -12.82
CA GLY A 101 4.54 -4.22 -14.20
C GLY A 101 3.93 -2.98 -14.86
N GLY A 102 3.11 -2.21 -14.14
CA GLY A 102 2.38 -1.07 -14.71
C GLY A 102 1.06 -1.45 -15.39
N GLN A 103 0.53 -2.62 -15.04
CA GLN A 103 -0.77 -3.08 -15.57
C GLN A 103 -1.89 -2.11 -15.16
N THR A 104 -2.83 -1.87 -16.08
CA THR A 104 -4.02 -1.04 -15.89
C THR A 104 -5.30 -1.85 -15.90
N GLU A 105 -5.20 -3.16 -16.03
CA GLU A 105 -6.29 -4.12 -15.96
C GLU A 105 -5.77 -5.51 -15.59
N ALA A 106 -6.66 -6.34 -15.05
CA ALA A 106 -6.34 -7.73 -14.73
C ALA A 106 -7.59 -8.61 -14.74
N MET A 107 -7.41 -9.89 -15.06
CA MET A 107 -8.42 -10.92 -14.78
C MET A 107 -8.31 -11.33 -13.32
N VAL A 108 -9.42 -11.30 -12.61
CA VAL A 108 -9.51 -11.65 -11.19
C VAL A 108 -10.38 -12.90 -11.04
N THR A 109 -9.90 -13.86 -10.27
CA THR A 109 -10.62 -15.08 -9.92
C THR A 109 -10.97 -15.05 -8.43
N LEU A 110 -12.25 -15.09 -8.11
CA LEU A 110 -12.76 -15.16 -6.74
C LEU A 110 -13.81 -16.28 -6.64
N PRO A 111 -13.97 -16.88 -5.47
CA PRO A 111 -15.06 -17.83 -5.23
C PRO A 111 -16.43 -17.13 -5.29
N PRO A 112 -17.51 -17.88 -5.56
CA PRO A 112 -18.87 -17.34 -5.46
C PRO A 112 -19.14 -16.70 -4.09
N GLY A 113 -19.86 -15.59 -4.11
CA GLY A 113 -20.21 -14.87 -2.87
C GLY A 113 -20.04 -13.36 -3.02
N THR A 114 -20.22 -12.67 -1.91
CA THR A 114 -20.05 -11.21 -1.82
C THR A 114 -18.62 -10.87 -1.45
N HIS A 115 -18.01 -9.97 -2.21
CA HIS A 115 -16.63 -9.50 -2.00
C HIS A 115 -16.58 -7.97 -2.01
N THR A 116 -15.64 -7.42 -1.25
CA THR A 116 -15.30 -6.00 -1.33
C THR A 116 -14.01 -5.83 -2.13
N LEU A 117 -13.97 -4.82 -3.00
CA LEU A 117 -12.81 -4.45 -3.80
C LEU A 117 -12.48 -2.98 -3.56
N GLN A 118 -11.19 -2.65 -3.42
CA GLN A 118 -10.72 -1.28 -3.33
C GLN A 118 -9.41 -1.13 -4.09
N LEU A 119 -9.29 -0.08 -4.91
CA LEU A 119 -8.05 0.24 -5.61
C LEU A 119 -7.19 1.17 -4.76
N MET A 120 -5.90 0.94 -4.80
CA MET A 120 -4.87 1.75 -4.17
C MET A 120 -3.73 1.98 -5.17
N LEU A 121 -3.21 3.21 -5.24
CA LEU A 121 -1.97 3.49 -5.95
C LEU A 121 -0.82 3.55 -4.94
N ALA A 122 0.26 2.85 -5.23
CA ALA A 122 1.48 2.88 -4.42
C ALA A 122 2.66 3.39 -5.24
N ASP A 123 3.65 3.94 -4.55
CA ASP A 123 4.88 4.46 -5.16
C ASP A 123 5.83 3.34 -5.59
N TRP A 124 6.99 3.71 -6.11
CA TRP A 124 8.02 2.79 -6.59
C TRP A 124 8.47 1.74 -5.56
N SER A 125 8.31 2.01 -4.27
CA SER A 125 8.67 1.14 -3.14
C SER A 125 7.48 0.40 -2.54
N HIS A 126 6.31 0.42 -3.20
CA HIS A 126 5.05 -0.20 -2.76
C HIS A 126 4.36 0.50 -1.58
N ILE A 127 4.80 1.70 -1.20
CA ILE A 127 4.20 2.46 -0.11
C ILE A 127 3.08 3.36 -0.67
N PRO A 128 1.88 3.36 -0.05
CA PRO A 128 0.83 4.32 -0.42
C PRO A 128 1.32 5.76 -0.36
N HIS A 129 0.87 6.60 -1.29
CA HIS A 129 1.18 8.04 -1.30
C HIS A 129 0.56 8.76 -0.10
N SER A 130 1.06 9.96 0.19
CA SER A 130 0.46 10.87 1.17
C SER A 130 0.13 12.23 0.52
N PRO A 131 -1.17 12.64 0.47
CA PRO A 131 -2.38 11.89 0.82
C PRO A 131 -2.56 10.61 0.02
N PRO A 132 -3.28 9.58 0.57
CA PRO A 132 -3.51 8.33 -0.15
C PRO A 132 -4.30 8.53 -1.44
N VAL A 133 -3.90 7.82 -2.50
CA VAL A 133 -4.63 7.75 -3.76
C VAL A 133 -5.33 6.40 -3.80
N MET A 134 -6.58 6.37 -3.37
CA MET A 134 -7.38 5.16 -3.22
C MET A 134 -8.82 5.42 -3.67
N SER A 135 -9.47 4.37 -4.17
CA SER A 135 -10.89 4.44 -4.52
C SER A 135 -11.77 4.29 -3.28
N GLU A 136 -13.04 4.67 -3.40
CA GLU A 136 -14.05 4.11 -2.50
C GLU A 136 -14.07 2.59 -2.68
N PRO A 137 -14.31 1.83 -1.60
CA PRO A 137 -14.55 0.40 -1.72
C PRO A 137 -15.87 0.14 -2.44
N ILE A 138 -15.90 -0.87 -3.30
CA ILE A 138 -17.12 -1.36 -3.92
C ILE A 138 -17.42 -2.77 -3.44
N THR A 139 -18.70 -3.12 -3.38
CA THR A 139 -19.16 -4.48 -3.10
C THR A 139 -19.63 -5.12 -4.38
N ILE A 140 -19.15 -6.32 -4.68
CA ILE A 140 -19.58 -7.12 -5.85
C ILE A 140 -20.12 -8.47 -5.39
N THR A 141 -20.92 -9.09 -6.24
CA THR A 141 -21.38 -10.48 -6.07
C THR A 141 -20.83 -11.34 -7.19
N VAL A 142 -20.06 -12.36 -6.84
CA VAL A 142 -19.58 -13.39 -7.78
C VAL A 142 -20.59 -14.53 -7.80
N LYS A 143 -21.06 -14.88 -8.99
CA LYS A 143 -22.04 -15.99 -9.26
C LYS A 143 -21.36 -17.25 -9.71
#